data_507e335756ae82bcc5cbdbefb427d427
#
_entry.id   507e335756ae82bcc5cbdbefb427d427
#
_cell.length_a   1.000
_cell.length_b   1.000
_cell.length_c   1.000
_cell.angle_alpha   90.00
_cell.angle_beta   90.00
_cell.angle_gamma   90.00
#
_symmetry.space_group_name_H-M   'P 1'
#
loop_
_entity.id
_entity.type
_entity.pdbx_description
1 polymer ?
#
loop_
_entity_poly.entity_id
_entity_poly.type
_entity_poly.pdbx_seq_one_letter_code
_entity_poly.pdbx_strand_id
1 'polypeptide(L)'
;MNNILKKIILGIITIVMIFTLLPTAALAAEEDFEPRLSAPTSSNPYYNRTLNVYAQQGYGMPNCTAYAYGRIYEITGEAPLIKAGNAGDWWFINKRNGYYEYGSEPRVGAIACWSGHVSVVEAVDGNTVTISESHWGGRYFNTKVYSNPSHNTYQYFYGYIYASNSIFEEEPVYSYTQEVSEFAECTPNPFAETELTTMESEPVLLMNSPMLTNAVG
;
A
#
# COMPACT_ATOMS: atom_id res chain seq x y z
N MET A 1 -63.20 2.17 -13.96
CA MET A 1 -61.90 1.66 -14.38
C MET A 1 -61.88 0.13 -14.26
N ASN A 2 -61.67 -0.58 -15.35
CA ASN A 2 -61.82 -2.01 -15.43
C ASN A 2 -60.74 -2.72 -14.56
N ASN A 3 -61.11 -3.83 -13.89
CA ASN A 3 -60.21 -4.56 -12.96
C ASN A 3 -58.90 -5.02 -13.63
N ILE A 4 -58.96 -5.28 -14.93
CA ILE A 4 -57.80 -5.64 -15.75
C ILE A 4 -56.84 -4.44 -15.85
N LEU A 5 -57.36 -3.23 -16.09
CA LEU A 5 -56.54 -2.01 -16.21
C LEU A 5 -55.88 -1.66 -14.89
N LYS A 6 -56.56 -1.84 -13.75
CA LYS A 6 -55.98 -1.66 -12.41
C LYS A 6 -54.79 -2.62 -12.15
N LYS A 7 -54.89 -3.87 -12.53
CA LYS A 7 -53.82 -4.88 -12.40
C LYS A 7 -52.62 -4.58 -13.28
N ILE A 8 -52.86 -4.10 -14.50
CA ILE A 8 -51.77 -3.67 -15.42
C ILE A 8 -51.05 -2.44 -14.88
N ILE A 9 -51.78 -1.43 -14.41
CA ILE A 9 -51.19 -0.23 -13.82
C ILE A 9 -50.37 -0.56 -12.57
N LEU A 10 -50.90 -1.41 -11.68
CA LEU A 10 -50.20 -1.86 -10.47
C LEU A 10 -48.94 -2.65 -10.82
N GLY A 11 -48.97 -3.52 -11.83
CA GLY A 11 -47.81 -4.26 -12.32
C GLY A 11 -46.70 -3.35 -12.88
N ILE A 12 -47.08 -2.32 -13.65
CA ILE A 12 -46.13 -1.33 -14.20
C ILE A 12 -45.50 -0.50 -13.09
N ILE A 13 -46.27 -0.06 -12.09
CA ILE A 13 -45.74 0.68 -10.94
C ILE A 13 -44.75 -0.17 -10.15
N THR A 14 -45.03 -1.45 -9.96
CA THR A 14 -44.10 -2.36 -9.24
C THR A 14 -42.79 -2.54 -10.00
N ILE A 15 -42.84 -2.71 -11.33
CA ILE A 15 -41.64 -2.85 -12.16
C ILE A 15 -40.81 -1.55 -12.15
N VAL A 16 -41.45 -0.40 -12.24
CA VAL A 16 -40.74 0.91 -12.18
C VAL A 16 -40.10 1.12 -10.80
N MET A 17 -40.75 0.74 -9.71
CA MET A 17 -40.17 0.82 -8.36
C MET A 17 -38.97 -0.11 -8.17
N ILE A 18 -38.98 -1.31 -8.76
CA ILE A 18 -37.84 -2.24 -8.69
C ILE A 18 -36.64 -1.67 -9.45
N PHE A 19 -36.86 -1.01 -10.59
CA PHE A 19 -35.78 -0.40 -11.37
C PHE A 19 -35.14 0.84 -10.68
N THR A 20 -35.87 1.56 -9.85
CA THR A 20 -35.36 2.73 -9.11
C THR A 20 -34.63 2.33 -7.81
N LEU A 21 -34.75 1.07 -7.37
CA LEU A 21 -34.06 0.52 -6.19
C LEU A 21 -32.80 -0.27 -6.53
N LEU A 22 -32.45 -0.39 -7.83
CA LEU A 22 -31.11 -0.86 -8.18
C LEU A 22 -30.14 0.20 -7.65
N PRO A 23 -29.22 -0.16 -6.72
CA PRO A 23 -28.14 0.75 -6.41
C PRO A 23 -27.48 1.06 -7.74
N THR A 24 -27.45 2.33 -8.12
CA THR A 24 -26.44 2.78 -9.06
C THR A 24 -25.12 2.47 -8.35
N ALA A 25 -24.55 1.29 -8.61
CA ALA A 25 -23.14 1.12 -8.45
C ALA A 25 -22.58 2.31 -9.23
N ALA A 26 -22.13 3.35 -8.50
CA ALA A 26 -21.28 4.34 -9.08
C ALA A 26 -20.17 3.49 -9.69
N LEU A 27 -20.10 3.42 -11.03
CA LEU A 27 -18.86 3.08 -11.68
C LEU A 27 -17.90 4.15 -11.14
N ALA A 28 -17.16 3.81 -10.07
CA ALA A 28 -15.93 4.46 -9.80
C ALA A 28 -15.17 4.28 -11.11
N ALA A 29 -15.00 5.36 -11.86
CA ALA A 29 -14.09 5.36 -12.97
C ALA A 29 -12.79 4.86 -12.32
N GLU A 30 -12.30 3.69 -12.72
CA GLU A 30 -10.90 3.35 -12.54
C GLU A 30 -10.18 4.59 -13.10
N GLU A 31 -9.61 5.41 -12.23
CA GLU A 31 -8.68 6.42 -12.68
C GLU A 31 -7.51 5.61 -13.22
N ASP A 32 -7.47 5.47 -14.54
CA ASP A 32 -6.42 4.76 -15.25
C ASP A 32 -5.08 5.35 -14.78
N PHE A 33 -4.30 4.56 -14.06
CA PHE A 33 -2.97 4.99 -13.65
C PHE A 33 -2.15 5.33 -14.90
N GLU A 34 -1.78 6.60 -15.03
CA GLU A 34 -0.95 7.06 -16.13
C GLU A 34 0.53 7.09 -15.72
N PRO A 35 1.38 6.22 -16.31
CA PRO A 35 2.81 6.21 -16.02
C PRO A 35 3.47 7.53 -16.35
N ARG A 36 4.24 8.09 -15.42
CA ARG A 36 5.03 9.29 -15.66
C ARG A 36 6.35 8.96 -16.34
N LEU A 37 6.39 9.15 -17.64
CA LEU A 37 7.60 8.90 -18.47
C LEU A 37 8.31 10.18 -18.91
N SER A 38 7.80 11.36 -18.50
CA SER A 38 8.37 12.66 -18.81
C SER A 38 8.47 13.55 -17.56
N ALA A 39 9.41 14.49 -17.57
CA ALA A 39 9.63 15.39 -16.45
C ALA A 39 8.38 16.22 -16.12
N PRO A 40 8.04 16.37 -14.83
CA PRO A 40 7.01 17.32 -14.42
C PRO A 40 7.45 18.75 -14.73
N THR A 41 6.50 19.61 -15.06
CA THR A 41 6.79 21.03 -15.25
C THR A 41 7.04 21.70 -13.90
N SER A 42 7.79 22.79 -13.88
CA SER A 42 8.04 23.57 -12.67
C SER A 42 6.78 24.21 -12.08
N SER A 43 5.74 24.39 -12.89
CA SER A 43 4.41 24.89 -12.46
C SER A 43 3.53 23.82 -11.84
N ASN A 44 3.87 22.53 -12.00
CA ASN A 44 3.07 21.46 -11.42
C ASN A 44 3.09 21.54 -9.89
N PRO A 45 1.92 21.70 -9.22
CA PRO A 45 1.84 21.99 -7.79
C PRO A 45 2.39 20.87 -6.89
N TYR A 46 2.35 19.63 -7.36
CA TYR A 46 2.88 18.47 -6.60
C TYR A 46 4.41 18.47 -6.47
N TYR A 47 5.13 19.18 -7.34
CA TYR A 47 6.61 19.20 -7.36
C TYR A 47 7.20 20.53 -6.97
N ASN A 48 6.38 21.53 -6.64
CA ASN A 48 6.82 22.85 -6.20
C ASN A 48 6.29 23.16 -4.77
N ARG A 49 6.55 24.38 -4.28
CA ARG A 49 6.20 24.80 -2.92
C ARG A 49 4.68 24.84 -2.65
N THR A 50 3.81 24.68 -3.65
CA THR A 50 2.37 24.73 -3.46
C THR A 50 1.88 23.55 -2.62
N LEU A 51 2.25 22.32 -2.99
CA LEU A 51 1.79 21.10 -2.32
C LEU A 51 2.92 20.24 -1.74
N ASN A 52 4.17 20.45 -2.18
CA ASN A 52 5.30 19.59 -1.81
C ASN A 52 5.99 20.06 -0.53
N VAL A 53 5.86 19.28 0.54
CA VAL A 53 6.43 19.63 1.86
C VAL A 53 7.96 19.74 1.82
N TYR A 54 8.66 18.94 1.02
CA TYR A 54 10.10 19.02 0.86
C TYR A 54 10.51 20.31 0.16
N ALA A 55 9.77 20.71 -0.89
CA ALA A 55 10.00 21.97 -1.57
C ALA A 55 9.73 23.20 -0.67
N GLN A 56 8.70 23.12 0.19
CA GLN A 56 8.39 24.14 1.18
C GLN A 56 9.55 24.32 2.18
N GLN A 57 10.22 23.24 2.55
CA GLN A 57 11.38 23.23 3.45
C GLN A 57 12.71 23.57 2.76
N GLY A 58 12.72 23.84 1.46
CA GLY A 58 13.93 24.16 0.71
C GLY A 58 14.63 22.97 0.05
N TYR A 59 14.05 21.78 0.14
CA TYR A 59 14.56 20.52 -0.43
C TYR A 59 13.79 20.09 -1.69
N GLY A 60 13.35 21.05 -2.50
CA GLY A 60 12.59 20.78 -3.74
C GLY A 60 13.41 20.08 -4.82
N MET A 61 12.76 19.94 -5.98
CA MET A 61 13.40 19.36 -7.17
C MET A 61 14.66 20.15 -7.60
N PRO A 62 15.73 19.50 -8.08
CA PRO A 62 15.92 18.04 -8.23
C PRO A 62 16.26 17.35 -6.90
N ASN A 63 15.45 16.39 -6.50
CA ASN A 63 15.59 15.65 -5.24
C ASN A 63 14.69 14.39 -5.27
N CYS A 64 15.20 13.23 -4.90
CA CYS A 64 14.47 11.97 -4.94
C CYS A 64 13.28 11.94 -3.96
N THR A 65 13.43 12.47 -2.74
CA THR A 65 12.33 12.52 -1.77
C THR A 65 11.26 13.54 -2.18
N ALA A 66 11.64 14.70 -2.68
CA ALA A 66 10.69 15.68 -3.21
C ALA A 66 9.93 15.12 -4.42
N TYR A 67 10.62 14.40 -5.31
CA TYR A 67 10.01 13.77 -6.46
C TYR A 67 9.00 12.69 -6.04
N ALA A 68 9.45 11.71 -5.25
CA ALA A 68 8.60 10.60 -4.82
C ALA A 68 7.38 11.09 -4.02
N TYR A 69 7.56 12.06 -3.11
CA TYR A 69 6.45 12.71 -2.42
C TYR A 69 5.44 13.32 -3.39
N GLY A 70 5.94 14.11 -4.35
CA GLY A 70 5.07 14.77 -5.34
C GLY A 70 4.34 13.76 -6.22
N ARG A 71 5.02 12.68 -6.64
CA ARG A 71 4.41 11.66 -7.50
C ARG A 71 3.32 10.86 -6.78
N ILE A 72 3.54 10.46 -5.54
CA ILE A 72 2.50 9.78 -4.75
C ILE A 72 1.31 10.71 -4.52
N TYR A 73 1.55 11.98 -4.19
CA TYR A 73 0.46 12.96 -4.05
C TYR A 73 -0.34 13.13 -5.34
N GLU A 74 0.35 13.17 -6.49
CA GLU A 74 -0.29 13.27 -7.81
C GLU A 74 -1.12 12.02 -8.14
N ILE A 75 -0.62 10.83 -7.82
CA ILE A 75 -1.33 9.56 -8.03
C ILE A 75 -2.55 9.45 -7.13
N THR A 76 -2.42 9.79 -5.85
CA THR A 76 -3.46 9.52 -4.83
C THR A 76 -4.44 10.68 -4.65
N GLY A 77 -4.08 11.89 -5.10
CA GLY A 77 -4.80 13.10 -4.75
C GLY A 77 -4.67 13.50 -3.27
N GLU A 78 -3.95 12.70 -2.45
CA GLU A 78 -3.80 12.91 -1.02
C GLU A 78 -2.33 13.12 -0.63
N ALA A 79 -2.11 13.99 0.38
CA ALA A 79 -0.76 14.28 0.87
C ALA A 79 -0.12 13.03 1.51
N PRO A 80 1.03 12.54 1.02
CA PRO A 80 1.69 11.37 1.59
C PRO A 80 1.98 11.52 3.09
N LEU A 81 1.91 10.40 3.83
CA LEU A 81 2.14 10.38 5.27
C LEU A 81 3.64 10.54 5.64
N ILE A 82 4.56 10.14 4.75
CA ILE A 82 6.00 10.34 4.95
C ILE A 82 6.37 11.76 4.52
N LYS A 83 6.50 12.66 5.50
CA LYS A 83 6.67 14.11 5.28
C LYS A 83 8.05 14.63 5.67
N ALA A 84 8.98 13.76 6.07
CA ALA A 84 10.31 14.12 6.54
C ALA A 84 11.29 12.96 6.36
N GLY A 85 12.59 13.24 6.59
CA GLY A 85 13.68 12.28 6.51
C GLY A 85 14.36 12.23 5.14
N ASN A 86 15.58 11.70 5.14
CA ASN A 86 16.33 11.40 3.92
C ASN A 86 15.75 10.14 3.25
N ALA A 87 16.13 9.91 2.01
CA ALA A 87 15.66 8.75 1.25
C ALA A 87 15.88 7.41 1.99
N GLY A 88 17.07 7.21 2.58
CA GLY A 88 17.38 6.00 3.35
C GLY A 88 16.54 5.80 4.62
N ASP A 89 15.91 6.86 5.11
CA ASP A 89 15.07 6.81 6.32
C ASP A 89 13.62 6.38 6.04
N TRP A 90 13.14 6.56 4.80
CA TRP A 90 11.72 6.37 4.44
C TRP A 90 11.21 4.99 4.76
N TRP A 91 11.99 3.95 4.44
CA TRP A 91 11.64 2.56 4.77
C TRP A 91 11.41 2.36 6.27
N PHE A 92 12.31 2.86 7.10
CA PHE A 92 12.24 2.71 8.55
C PHE A 92 11.18 3.62 9.19
N ILE A 93 10.99 4.83 8.66
CA ILE A 93 9.91 5.74 9.06
C ILE A 93 8.55 5.08 8.81
N ASN A 94 8.35 4.50 7.61
CA ASN A 94 7.12 3.78 7.27
C ASN A 94 6.85 2.64 8.24
N LYS A 95 7.83 1.76 8.42
CA LYS A 95 7.70 0.59 9.31
C LYS A 95 7.42 0.96 10.75
N ARG A 96 8.11 1.94 11.28
CA ARG A 96 7.96 2.37 12.68
C ARG A 96 6.60 2.99 12.95
N ASN A 97 6.05 3.73 11.98
CA ASN A 97 4.80 4.44 12.16
C ASN A 97 3.58 3.67 11.59
N GLY A 98 3.80 2.60 10.84
CA GLY A 98 2.72 1.82 10.23
C GLY A 98 1.89 2.64 9.22
N TYR A 99 2.52 3.50 8.44
CA TYR A 99 1.81 4.39 7.52
C TYR A 99 1.19 3.66 6.34
N TYR A 100 1.96 2.75 5.71
CA TYR A 100 1.58 2.00 4.53
C TYR A 100 2.06 0.57 4.63
N GLU A 101 1.40 -0.34 3.93
CA GLU A 101 1.91 -1.68 3.69
C GLU A 101 3.24 -1.62 2.91
N TYR A 102 4.03 -2.68 3.01
CA TYR A 102 5.33 -2.77 2.37
C TYR A 102 5.70 -4.22 2.10
N GLY A 103 6.58 -4.45 1.13
CA GLY A 103 7.02 -5.80 0.77
C GLY A 103 8.16 -5.82 -0.23
N SER A 104 8.44 -7.01 -0.77
CA SER A 104 9.48 -7.27 -1.77
C SER A 104 8.97 -7.20 -3.20
N GLU A 105 7.65 -7.31 -3.41
CA GLU A 105 7.06 -7.38 -4.74
C GLU A 105 6.82 -5.98 -5.29
N PRO A 106 7.22 -5.69 -6.54
CA PRO A 106 6.94 -4.42 -7.18
C PRO A 106 5.43 -4.30 -7.47
N ARG A 107 4.86 -3.13 -7.18
CA ARG A 107 3.49 -2.76 -7.57
C ARG A 107 3.53 -1.38 -8.21
N VAL A 108 2.70 -1.14 -9.20
CA VAL A 108 2.56 0.18 -9.83
C VAL A 108 2.19 1.21 -8.77
N GLY A 109 2.78 2.39 -8.82
CA GLY A 109 2.59 3.44 -7.81
C GLY A 109 3.33 3.21 -6.48
N ALA A 110 4.02 2.09 -6.28
CA ALA A 110 4.81 1.86 -5.08
C ALA A 110 6.08 2.74 -5.05
N ILE A 111 6.54 3.04 -3.84
CA ILE A 111 7.83 3.68 -3.63
C ILE A 111 8.90 2.60 -3.47
N ALA A 112 9.84 2.51 -4.42
CA ALA A 112 11.01 1.66 -4.30
C ALA A 112 12.07 2.34 -3.41
N CYS A 113 12.56 1.64 -2.37
CA CYS A 113 13.41 2.18 -1.32
C CYS A 113 14.78 1.53 -1.29
N TRP A 114 15.83 2.33 -1.33
CA TRP A 114 17.24 1.95 -1.11
C TRP A 114 17.84 2.69 0.08
N SER A 115 19.02 2.27 0.51
CA SER A 115 19.72 2.92 1.62
C SER A 115 20.09 4.40 1.38
N GLY A 116 20.09 4.87 0.15
CA GLY A 116 20.41 6.25 -0.21
C GLY A 116 19.49 6.86 -1.28
N HIS A 117 18.41 6.17 -1.67
CA HIS A 117 17.54 6.62 -2.76
C HIS A 117 16.11 6.14 -2.62
N VAL A 118 15.17 6.89 -3.20
CA VAL A 118 13.79 6.49 -3.43
C VAL A 118 13.37 6.83 -4.85
N SER A 119 12.52 6.00 -5.44
CA SER A 119 11.88 6.21 -6.75
C SER A 119 10.44 5.73 -6.72
N VAL A 120 9.68 5.96 -7.79
CA VAL A 120 8.30 5.49 -7.90
C VAL A 120 8.21 4.48 -9.03
N VAL A 121 7.49 3.38 -8.80
CA VAL A 121 7.23 2.34 -9.81
C VAL A 121 6.13 2.84 -10.74
N GLU A 122 6.47 2.95 -12.04
CA GLU A 122 5.56 3.43 -13.07
C GLU A 122 4.94 2.30 -13.89
N ALA A 123 5.62 1.17 -14.00
CA ALA A 123 5.09 -0.02 -14.67
C ALA A 123 5.76 -1.29 -14.15
N VAL A 124 5.01 -2.40 -14.18
CA VAL A 124 5.51 -3.75 -13.92
C VAL A 124 5.05 -4.64 -15.06
N ASP A 125 6.01 -5.29 -15.72
CA ASP A 125 5.75 -6.25 -16.80
C ASP A 125 6.54 -7.53 -16.52
N GLY A 126 5.87 -8.53 -15.99
CA GLY A 126 6.49 -9.76 -15.52
C GLY A 126 7.62 -9.47 -14.52
N ASN A 127 8.85 -9.77 -14.91
CA ASN A 127 10.05 -9.52 -14.10
C ASN A 127 10.74 -8.17 -14.39
N THR A 128 10.09 -7.29 -15.13
CA THR A 128 10.63 -5.98 -15.52
C THR A 128 9.89 -4.86 -14.82
N VAL A 129 10.64 -3.94 -14.22
CA VAL A 129 10.11 -2.79 -13.48
C VAL A 129 10.60 -1.50 -14.11
N THR A 130 9.69 -0.61 -14.44
CA THR A 130 9.99 0.77 -14.86
C THR A 130 9.81 1.70 -13.67
N ILE A 131 10.83 2.48 -13.36
CA ILE A 131 10.78 3.50 -12.30
C ILE A 131 10.93 4.90 -12.88
N SER A 132 10.40 5.88 -12.14
CA SER A 132 10.66 7.31 -12.32
C SER A 132 11.32 7.89 -11.09
N GLU A 133 12.21 8.87 -11.27
CA GLU A 133 13.06 9.37 -10.20
C GLU A 133 13.60 10.77 -10.46
N SER A 134 14.14 11.40 -9.41
CA SER A 134 14.98 12.60 -9.46
C SER A 134 16.19 12.42 -8.56
N HIS A 135 17.25 13.18 -8.76
CA HIS A 135 18.49 13.04 -7.99
C HIS A 135 18.89 14.36 -7.32
N TRP A 136 19.19 14.30 -6.03
CA TRP A 136 19.64 15.46 -5.27
C TRP A 136 20.86 16.14 -5.92
N GLY A 137 20.72 17.42 -6.25
CA GLY A 137 21.77 18.20 -6.90
C GLY A 137 22.20 17.70 -8.29
N GLY A 138 21.46 16.74 -8.86
CA GLY A 138 21.78 16.10 -10.13
C GLY A 138 20.64 16.19 -11.15
N ARG A 139 20.28 15.05 -11.72
CA ARG A 139 19.27 14.98 -12.78
C ARG A 139 17.87 15.33 -12.24
N TYR A 140 17.20 16.27 -12.91
CA TYR A 140 15.87 16.74 -12.53
C TYR A 140 14.81 15.64 -12.62
N PHE A 141 14.88 14.81 -13.67
CA PHE A 141 13.97 13.67 -13.89
C PHE A 141 14.70 12.59 -14.71
N ASN A 142 14.38 11.35 -14.41
CA ASN A 142 14.85 10.18 -15.14
C ASN A 142 13.84 9.04 -15.04
N THR A 143 13.86 8.15 -16.03
CA THR A 143 13.22 6.84 -15.98
C THR A 143 14.27 5.77 -16.15
N LYS A 144 14.09 4.64 -15.48
CA LYS A 144 14.92 3.45 -15.63
C LYS A 144 14.06 2.20 -15.71
N VAL A 145 14.57 1.24 -16.46
CA VAL A 145 13.99 -0.10 -16.55
C VAL A 145 15.03 -1.10 -16.02
N TYR A 146 14.63 -1.98 -15.13
CA TYR A 146 15.49 -3.02 -14.59
C TYR A 146 14.71 -4.31 -14.33
N SER A 147 15.41 -5.46 -14.32
CA SER A 147 14.80 -6.72 -13.95
C SER A 147 14.64 -6.81 -12.43
N ASN A 148 13.44 -7.17 -11.98
CA ASN A 148 13.18 -7.41 -10.56
C ASN A 148 13.69 -8.82 -10.17
N PRO A 149 14.40 -8.98 -9.09
CA PRO A 149 14.79 -7.99 -8.09
C PRO A 149 16.19 -7.43 -8.33
N SER A 150 16.34 -6.47 -9.20
CA SER A 150 17.62 -5.77 -9.44
C SER A 150 17.89 -4.79 -8.32
N HIS A 151 18.25 -5.30 -7.17
CA HIS A 151 18.21 -4.58 -5.91
C HIS A 151 19.28 -3.52 -5.73
N ASN A 152 20.41 -3.65 -6.39
CA ASN A 152 21.61 -2.85 -6.05
C ASN A 152 21.84 -1.67 -6.98
N THR A 153 20.79 -1.11 -7.59
CA THR A 153 20.91 0.07 -8.46
C THR A 153 21.43 1.30 -7.71
N TYR A 154 21.04 1.45 -6.44
CA TYR A 154 21.41 2.55 -5.55
C TYR A 154 21.80 2.04 -4.16
N GLN A 155 22.86 1.24 -4.06
CA GLN A 155 23.27 0.59 -2.82
C GLN A 155 22.27 -0.51 -2.39
N TYR A 156 22.08 -0.72 -1.08
CA TYR A 156 21.23 -1.78 -0.57
C TYR A 156 19.75 -1.46 -0.79
N PHE A 157 19.03 -2.39 -1.42
CA PHE A 157 17.58 -2.30 -1.60
C PHE A 157 16.84 -2.83 -0.38
N TYR A 158 15.88 -2.07 0.11
CA TYR A 158 15.06 -2.45 1.26
C TYR A 158 13.74 -3.13 0.85
N GLY A 159 13.11 -2.66 -0.21
CA GLY A 159 11.80 -3.11 -0.68
C GLY A 159 10.94 -1.97 -1.21
N TYR A 160 9.64 -2.24 -1.29
CA TYR A 160 8.63 -1.32 -1.80
C TYR A 160 7.67 -0.90 -0.69
N ILE A 161 7.32 0.39 -0.64
CA ILE A 161 6.25 0.94 0.20
C ILE A 161 5.04 1.16 -0.70
N TYR A 162 3.89 0.60 -0.33
CA TYR A 162 2.68 0.59 -1.16
C TYR A 162 1.78 1.80 -0.84
N ALA A 163 2.29 2.99 -1.10
CA ALA A 163 1.63 4.24 -0.74
C ALA A 163 0.39 4.59 -1.60
N SER A 164 0.18 3.90 -2.72
CA SER A 164 -0.94 4.10 -3.64
C SER A 164 -1.89 2.91 -3.73
N ASN A 165 -1.69 1.85 -2.94
CA ASN A 165 -2.47 0.61 -3.05
C ASN A 165 -3.98 0.80 -2.89
N SER A 166 -4.41 1.75 -2.06
CA SER A 166 -5.84 2.03 -1.88
C SER A 166 -6.58 2.44 -3.18
N ILE A 167 -5.83 2.75 -4.24
CA ILE A 167 -6.40 3.13 -5.54
C ILE A 167 -6.49 1.91 -6.47
N PHE A 168 -5.63 0.89 -6.27
CA PHE A 168 -5.49 -0.26 -7.17
C PHE A 168 -6.00 -1.58 -6.59
N GLU A 169 -6.40 -1.62 -5.32
CA GLU A 169 -7.04 -2.79 -4.73
C GLU A 169 -8.54 -2.69 -4.97
N GLU A 170 -9.07 -3.52 -5.89
CA GLU A 170 -10.47 -3.90 -5.82
C GLU A 170 -10.68 -4.51 -4.44
N GLU A 171 -11.56 -3.92 -3.63
CA GLU A 171 -12.06 -4.55 -2.41
C GLU A 171 -12.43 -6.00 -2.76
N PRO A 172 -11.88 -7.01 -2.07
CA PRO A 172 -12.28 -8.37 -2.34
C PRO A 172 -13.78 -8.44 -2.14
N VAL A 173 -14.51 -8.67 -3.23
CA VAL A 173 -15.95 -8.92 -3.18
C VAL A 173 -16.12 -10.22 -2.43
N TYR A 174 -16.25 -10.15 -1.10
CA TYR A 174 -16.73 -11.23 -0.28
C TYR A 174 -18.18 -11.47 -0.67
N SER A 175 -18.36 -12.27 -1.72
CA SER A 175 -19.65 -12.89 -1.96
C SER A 175 -19.90 -13.83 -0.78
N TYR A 176 -20.62 -13.35 0.22
CA TYR A 176 -21.29 -14.22 1.18
C TYR A 176 -22.38 -14.98 0.43
N THR A 177 -21.99 -16.03 -0.27
CA THR A 177 -22.90 -17.13 -0.49
C THR A 177 -23.04 -17.81 0.87
N GLN A 178 -24.05 -17.38 1.62
CA GLN A 178 -24.54 -18.15 2.76
C GLN A 178 -25.05 -19.48 2.18
N GLU A 179 -24.18 -20.45 2.02
CA GLU A 179 -24.62 -21.81 2.07
C GLU A 179 -25.07 -22.08 3.50
N VAL A 180 -26.37 -22.06 3.70
CA VAL A 180 -27.02 -22.64 4.88
C VAL A 180 -26.77 -24.13 4.80
N SER A 181 -25.58 -24.57 5.23
CA SER A 181 -25.32 -25.97 5.49
C SER A 181 -26.05 -26.33 6.79
N GLU A 182 -27.07 -27.13 6.61
CA GLU A 182 -27.79 -27.94 7.55
C GLU A 182 -26.96 -28.29 8.79
N PHE A 183 -27.46 -27.93 9.97
CA PHE A 183 -26.90 -28.30 11.26
C PHE A 183 -26.79 -29.82 11.35
N ALA A 184 -25.61 -30.37 11.11
CA ALA A 184 -25.30 -31.74 11.49
C ALA A 184 -25.14 -31.77 13.01
N GLU A 185 -26.04 -32.52 13.64
CA GLU A 185 -26.02 -32.79 15.09
C GLU A 185 -24.63 -33.29 15.50
N CYS A 186 -24.01 -32.54 16.42
CA CYS A 186 -22.78 -32.95 17.10
C CYS A 186 -23.12 -34.08 18.07
N THR A 187 -22.87 -35.34 17.69
CA THR A 187 -22.87 -36.45 18.66
C THR A 187 -21.66 -36.33 19.56
N PRO A 188 -21.80 -36.43 20.89
CA PRO A 188 -20.63 -36.30 21.80
C PRO A 188 -19.70 -37.52 21.63
N ASN A 189 -18.41 -37.20 21.50
CA ASN A 189 -17.33 -38.19 21.45
C ASN A 189 -17.16 -38.88 22.83
N PRO A 190 -17.33 -40.21 22.96
CA PRO A 190 -17.27 -40.90 24.27
C PRO A 190 -15.82 -41.17 24.78
N PHE A 191 -14.76 -40.61 24.18
CA PHE A 191 -13.36 -40.87 24.57
C PHE A 191 -12.58 -39.62 24.98
N ALA A 192 -13.18 -38.67 25.69
CA ALA A 192 -12.46 -37.53 26.25
C ALA A 192 -12.33 -37.67 27.79
N GLU A 193 -11.65 -38.72 28.24
CA GLU A 193 -11.09 -38.77 29.59
C GLU A 193 -9.75 -39.51 29.56
N THR A 194 -8.72 -38.88 30.12
CA THR A 194 -7.34 -39.25 30.49
C THR A 194 -6.33 -38.47 29.62
N GLU A 195 -5.48 -37.66 30.12
CA GLU A 195 -4.60 -37.58 31.31
C GLU A 195 -4.09 -36.15 31.51
N LEU A 196 -4.29 -35.63 32.70
CA LEU A 196 -3.63 -34.42 33.19
C LEU A 196 -2.32 -34.82 33.80
N THR A 197 -1.21 -34.81 33.06
CA THR A 197 0.14 -34.96 33.62
C THR A 197 0.73 -33.59 33.90
N THR A 198 0.91 -33.32 35.16
CA THR A 198 1.62 -32.19 35.73
C THR A 198 3.07 -32.17 35.25
N MET A 199 3.47 -31.13 34.53
CA MET A 199 4.87 -30.82 34.29
C MET A 199 5.33 -29.78 35.28
N GLU A 200 6.17 -30.23 36.19
CA GLU A 200 6.92 -29.50 37.18
C GLU A 200 7.87 -28.49 36.53
N SER A 201 7.84 -27.24 37.00
CA SER A 201 8.70 -26.15 36.52
C SER A 201 10.08 -26.25 37.14
N GLU A 202 11.11 -26.47 36.37
CA GLU A 202 12.51 -26.34 36.77
C GLU A 202 12.94 -24.85 36.81
N PRO A 203 13.76 -24.44 37.79
CA PRO A 203 14.19 -23.05 37.93
C PRO A 203 15.32 -22.68 36.97
N VAL A 204 15.19 -21.56 36.30
CA VAL A 204 16.21 -20.96 35.40
C VAL A 204 17.34 -20.38 36.27
N LEU A 205 18.52 -20.92 36.12
CA LEU A 205 19.76 -20.40 36.72
C LEU A 205 20.18 -19.11 36.00
N LEU A 206 20.18 -17.99 36.70
CA LEU A 206 20.77 -16.74 36.28
C LEU A 206 22.31 -16.86 36.29
N MET A 207 22.92 -16.93 35.12
CA MET A 207 24.37 -16.75 34.95
C MET A 207 24.74 -15.26 34.93
N ASN A 208 25.40 -14.81 36.01
CA ASN A 208 26.08 -13.53 36.10
C ASN A 208 27.31 -13.53 35.20
N SER A 209 27.34 -12.63 34.20
CA SER A 209 28.57 -12.34 33.42
C SER A 209 29.39 -11.26 34.14
N PRO A 210 30.70 -11.41 34.28
CA PRO A 210 31.56 -10.41 34.92
C PRO A 210 31.84 -9.22 34.00
N MET A 211 31.81 -8.02 34.62
CA MET A 211 32.27 -6.78 33.98
C MET A 211 33.77 -6.84 33.69
N LEU A 212 34.15 -6.62 32.45
CA LEU A 212 35.54 -6.31 32.08
C LEU A 212 35.76 -4.79 32.23
N THR A 213 36.50 -4.44 33.27
CA THR A 213 37.13 -3.11 33.42
C THR A 213 38.32 -3.03 32.50
N ASN A 214 38.30 -2.12 31.50
CA ASN A 214 39.48 -1.73 30.76
C ASN A 214 40.12 -0.54 31.41
N ALA A 215 41.33 -0.75 31.93
CA ALA A 215 42.25 0.26 32.41
C ALA A 215 42.94 0.94 31.20
N VAL A 216 43.19 2.22 31.38
CA VAL A 216 43.91 3.17 30.55
C VAL A 216 45.37 2.72 30.45
N GLY A 217 45.95 2.82 29.26
CA GLY A 217 47.35 2.85 28.93
C GLY A 217 47.55 3.57 27.60
#